data_c15ae065e53eb565733803ba17764f4c
#
_entry.id   c15ae065e53eb565733803ba17764f4c
#
_cell.length_a   1.000
_cell.length_b   1.000
_cell.length_c   1.000
_cell.angle_alpha   90.00
_cell.angle_beta   90.00
_cell.angle_gamma   90.00
#
_symmetry.space_group_name_H-M   'P 1'
#
loop_
_entity.id
_entity.type
_entity.pdbx_description
1 polymer ?
#
loop_
_entity_poly.entity_id
_entity_poly.type
_entity_poly.pdbx_seq_one_letter_code
_entity_poly.pdbx_strand_id
1 'polypeptide(L)'
;MLDIKFVRENKEVVKENIKKKFQDAKLPLVDEAIELDEKIRSLKNESGNLRAERNSSSSKIGLLMREKKIDEANQIKQRVVEINNKLVDIEKEEEELSLKLKKIMMTIPNIIDPVVPIGKDDSENVERERFIEPKTPSFPIPYHLDIIEKLHGIDLDAARKVAGNGFYYLLGNIARLHEAVIAYARDFMINKGFTYCIPPFMIRSHVVTGVMSFAEMDSMMYKIEGEDLFLIGTSEHSMIGRFIDTILEKDKLPQTLTSYSPCFRKEKGAHGIEERGIYRIHQFEKQEMIVVCEPEDSPAWFDKLWHYSVELFTSMGIPVRALECCSGDLADLKVRSIDVEAWSPRQQKYFEVGSCSNLGDAQARRLGIRIKGEKGNYFAHTLNNTVVAPPRMLIALLENFLHEDGSVDVPEVLWPYMGGTKVLKP
;
A
#
# COMPACT_ATOMS: atom_id res chain seq x y z
N MET A 1 -11.26 0.93 0.61
CA MET A 1 -12.57 1.27 -0.02
C MET A 1 -13.59 1.40 1.09
N LEU A 2 -14.36 2.49 1.11
CA LEU A 2 -15.44 2.64 2.10
C LEU A 2 -16.55 1.62 1.88
N ASP A 3 -17.38 1.41 2.91
CA ASP A 3 -18.63 0.66 2.80
C ASP A 3 -19.70 1.53 2.15
N ILE A 4 -20.43 1.02 1.16
CA ILE A 4 -21.49 1.79 0.48
C ILE A 4 -22.65 2.15 1.43
N LYS A 5 -22.93 1.30 2.41
CA LYS A 5 -23.91 1.61 3.45
C LYS A 5 -23.44 2.81 4.28
N PHE A 6 -22.16 2.83 4.67
CA PHE A 6 -21.57 3.97 5.37
C PHE A 6 -21.66 5.26 4.55
N VAL A 7 -21.32 5.20 3.25
CA VAL A 7 -21.39 6.37 2.34
C VAL A 7 -22.82 6.91 2.25
N ARG A 8 -23.80 6.02 2.14
CA ARG A 8 -25.23 6.40 2.07
C ARG A 8 -25.73 7.02 3.37
N GLU A 9 -25.35 6.45 4.52
CA GLU A 9 -25.81 6.92 5.83
C GLU A 9 -25.05 8.16 6.32
N ASN A 10 -23.83 8.40 5.81
CA ASN A 10 -22.92 9.47 6.24
C ASN A 10 -22.41 10.33 5.09
N LYS A 11 -23.27 10.64 4.13
CA LYS A 11 -22.93 11.36 2.89
C LYS A 11 -22.12 12.63 3.13
N GLU A 12 -22.55 13.47 4.07
CA GLU A 12 -21.90 14.74 4.36
C GLU A 12 -20.51 14.54 5.01
N VAL A 13 -20.35 13.54 5.86
CA VAL A 13 -19.05 13.19 6.45
C VAL A 13 -18.04 12.81 5.35
N VAL A 14 -18.50 11.99 4.37
CA VAL A 14 -17.64 11.58 3.24
C VAL A 14 -17.27 12.78 2.37
N LYS A 15 -18.22 13.67 2.07
CA LYS A 15 -17.95 14.89 1.29
C LYS A 15 -17.00 15.85 2.03
N GLU A 16 -17.20 16.03 3.32
CA GLU A 16 -16.29 16.85 4.13
C GLU A 16 -14.87 16.26 4.16
N ASN A 17 -14.72 14.95 4.29
CA ASN A 17 -13.44 14.27 4.22
C ASN A 17 -12.73 14.48 2.87
N ILE A 18 -13.48 14.43 1.76
CA ILE A 18 -12.95 14.73 0.41
C ILE A 18 -12.40 16.17 0.36
N LYS A 19 -13.13 17.15 0.93
CA LYS A 19 -12.68 18.53 1.01
C LYS A 19 -11.44 18.69 1.88
N LYS A 20 -11.39 18.03 3.05
CA LYS A 20 -10.19 18.00 3.92
C LYS A 20 -8.96 17.46 3.21
N LYS A 21 -9.15 16.56 2.23
CA LYS A 21 -8.08 16.02 1.38
C LYS A 21 -7.80 16.85 0.13
N PHE A 22 -8.43 18.03 -0.03
CA PHE A 22 -8.29 18.90 -1.20
C PHE A 22 -8.59 18.21 -2.54
N GLN A 23 -9.58 17.30 -2.53
CA GLN A 23 -9.95 16.48 -3.70
C GLN A 23 -11.35 16.81 -4.21
N ASP A 24 -11.74 18.08 -4.26
CA ASP A 24 -13.11 18.53 -4.56
C ASP A 24 -13.70 17.97 -5.86
N ALA A 25 -12.85 17.67 -6.84
CA ALA A 25 -13.27 17.01 -8.08
C ALA A 25 -13.95 15.64 -7.86
N LYS A 26 -13.76 15.01 -6.70
CA LYS A 26 -14.37 13.73 -6.34
C LYS A 26 -15.73 13.87 -5.64
N LEU A 27 -16.17 15.09 -5.28
CA LEU A 27 -17.44 15.32 -4.58
C LEU A 27 -18.66 14.73 -5.31
N PRO A 28 -18.80 14.89 -6.65
CA PRO A 28 -19.95 14.33 -7.38
C PRO A 28 -20.03 12.79 -7.31
N LEU A 29 -18.88 12.12 -7.15
CA LEU A 29 -18.82 10.65 -7.09
C LEU A 29 -19.58 10.07 -5.90
N VAL A 30 -19.73 10.83 -4.82
CA VAL A 30 -20.47 10.41 -3.62
C VAL A 30 -21.98 10.28 -3.96
N ASP A 31 -22.53 11.27 -4.64
CA ASP A 31 -23.94 11.25 -5.06
C ASP A 31 -24.19 10.15 -6.09
N GLU A 32 -23.31 10.04 -7.09
CA GLU A 32 -23.39 9.00 -8.12
C GLU A 32 -23.31 7.59 -7.52
N ALA A 33 -22.45 7.37 -6.51
CA ALA A 33 -22.38 6.07 -5.82
C ALA A 33 -23.70 5.72 -5.12
N ILE A 34 -24.34 6.69 -4.46
CA ILE A 34 -25.62 6.49 -3.76
C ILE A 34 -26.72 6.17 -4.76
N GLU A 35 -26.82 6.92 -5.87
CA GLU A 35 -27.80 6.67 -6.93
C GLU A 35 -27.66 5.28 -7.57
N LEU A 36 -26.41 4.87 -7.83
CA LEU A 36 -26.13 3.53 -8.36
C LEU A 36 -26.50 2.43 -7.37
N ASP A 37 -26.18 2.61 -6.08
CA ASP A 37 -26.59 1.66 -5.03
C ASP A 37 -28.12 1.51 -4.94
N GLU A 38 -28.87 2.60 -5.05
CA GLU A 38 -30.33 2.56 -5.07
C GLU A 38 -30.85 1.77 -6.26
N LYS A 39 -30.34 2.03 -7.46
CA LYS A 39 -30.71 1.29 -8.67
C LYS A 39 -30.40 -0.21 -8.55
N ILE A 40 -29.21 -0.56 -8.10
CA ILE A 40 -28.79 -1.95 -7.91
C ILE A 40 -29.72 -2.66 -6.89
N ARG A 41 -30.06 -2.00 -5.79
CA ARG A 41 -30.98 -2.57 -4.79
C ARG A 41 -32.41 -2.74 -5.35
N SER A 42 -32.88 -1.80 -6.17
CA SER A 42 -34.15 -1.92 -6.86
C SER A 42 -34.16 -3.12 -7.81
N LEU A 43 -33.13 -3.27 -8.66
CA LEU A 43 -32.98 -4.40 -9.57
C LEU A 43 -32.93 -5.75 -8.84
N LYS A 44 -32.19 -5.80 -7.71
CA LYS A 44 -32.12 -7.00 -6.86
C LYS A 44 -33.49 -7.38 -6.28
N ASN A 45 -34.25 -6.41 -5.83
CA ASN A 45 -35.62 -6.65 -5.34
C ASN A 45 -36.57 -7.14 -6.47
N GLU A 46 -36.50 -6.51 -7.64
CA GLU A 46 -37.27 -6.93 -8.81
C GLU A 46 -36.90 -8.35 -9.26
N SER A 47 -35.61 -8.65 -9.39
CA SER A 47 -35.08 -9.98 -9.69
C SER A 47 -35.55 -11.02 -8.66
N GLY A 48 -35.51 -10.68 -7.37
CA GLY A 48 -36.02 -11.54 -6.29
C GLY A 48 -37.51 -11.86 -6.44
N ASN A 49 -38.34 -10.85 -6.72
CA ASN A 49 -39.78 -11.01 -6.93
C ASN A 49 -40.05 -11.88 -8.17
N LEU A 50 -39.37 -11.62 -9.29
CA LEU A 50 -39.52 -12.40 -10.52
C LEU A 50 -39.12 -13.86 -10.34
N ARG A 51 -38.03 -14.12 -9.60
CA ARG A 51 -37.61 -15.50 -9.25
C ARG A 51 -38.67 -16.21 -8.39
N ALA A 52 -39.29 -15.54 -7.42
CA ALA A 52 -40.39 -16.08 -6.62
C ALA A 52 -41.62 -16.36 -7.47
N GLU A 53 -42.04 -15.45 -8.37
CA GLU A 53 -43.12 -15.63 -9.33
C GLU A 53 -42.84 -16.83 -10.26
N ARG A 54 -41.64 -16.92 -10.81
CA ARG A 54 -41.22 -18.06 -11.66
C ARG A 54 -41.35 -19.40 -10.95
N ASN A 55 -40.86 -19.50 -9.71
CA ASN A 55 -40.91 -20.73 -8.93
C ASN A 55 -42.39 -21.14 -8.63
N SER A 56 -43.21 -20.18 -8.24
CA SER A 56 -44.66 -20.41 -8.02
C SER A 56 -45.37 -20.87 -9.31
N SER A 57 -45.08 -20.18 -10.44
CA SER A 57 -45.65 -20.50 -11.75
C SER A 57 -45.25 -21.90 -12.23
N SER A 58 -43.98 -22.29 -12.02
CA SER A 58 -43.48 -23.63 -12.36
C SER A 58 -44.23 -24.73 -11.59
N SER A 59 -44.52 -24.50 -10.33
CA SER A 59 -45.31 -25.43 -9.51
C SER A 59 -46.77 -25.55 -10.01
N LYS A 60 -47.38 -24.43 -10.41
CA LYS A 60 -48.75 -24.41 -10.96
C LYS A 60 -48.83 -25.15 -12.30
N ILE A 61 -47.85 -25.04 -13.18
CA ILE A 61 -47.80 -25.77 -14.44
C ILE A 61 -47.94 -27.29 -14.21
N GLY A 62 -47.19 -27.79 -13.20
CA GLY A 62 -47.22 -29.21 -12.84
C GLY A 62 -48.64 -29.70 -12.42
N LEU A 63 -49.33 -28.87 -11.65
CA LEU A 63 -50.71 -29.17 -11.23
C LEU A 63 -51.73 -29.13 -12.40
N LEU A 64 -51.68 -28.07 -13.20
CA LEU A 64 -52.58 -27.91 -14.35
C LEU A 64 -52.39 -29.00 -15.42
N MET A 65 -51.17 -29.43 -15.63
CA MET A 65 -50.88 -30.58 -16.53
C MET A 65 -51.50 -31.88 -16.02
N ARG A 66 -51.46 -32.14 -14.70
CA ARG A 66 -52.15 -33.29 -14.07
C ARG A 66 -53.66 -33.20 -14.21
N GLU A 67 -54.23 -32.02 -14.10
CA GLU A 67 -55.67 -31.73 -14.26
C GLU A 67 -56.12 -31.68 -15.75
N LYS A 68 -55.20 -31.89 -16.71
CA LYS A 68 -55.42 -31.78 -18.17
C LYS A 68 -55.90 -30.40 -18.66
N LYS A 69 -55.62 -29.32 -17.91
CA LYS A 69 -55.87 -27.92 -18.25
C LYS A 69 -54.73 -27.34 -19.10
N ILE A 70 -54.65 -27.84 -20.36
CA ILE A 70 -53.47 -27.59 -21.22
C ILE A 70 -53.33 -26.10 -21.59
N ASP A 71 -54.46 -25.41 -21.90
CA ASP A 71 -54.44 -24.00 -22.32
C ASP A 71 -53.96 -23.08 -21.19
N GLU A 72 -54.46 -23.28 -19.96
CA GLU A 72 -53.98 -22.54 -18.78
C GLU A 72 -52.51 -22.80 -18.48
N ALA A 73 -52.06 -24.05 -18.60
CA ALA A 73 -50.66 -24.41 -18.44
C ALA A 73 -49.75 -23.74 -19.48
N ASN A 74 -50.22 -23.61 -20.75
CA ASN A 74 -49.47 -22.95 -21.82
C ASN A 74 -49.36 -21.43 -21.59
N GLN A 75 -50.41 -20.75 -21.10
CA GLN A 75 -50.34 -19.34 -20.72
C GLN A 75 -49.30 -19.08 -19.62
N ILE A 76 -49.27 -19.95 -18.60
CA ILE A 76 -48.29 -19.82 -17.52
C ILE A 76 -46.86 -20.10 -18.04
N LYS A 77 -46.70 -21.07 -18.98
CA LYS A 77 -45.41 -21.32 -19.63
C LYS A 77 -44.89 -20.08 -20.38
N GLN A 78 -45.77 -19.39 -21.13
CA GLN A 78 -45.37 -18.14 -21.79
C GLN A 78 -44.96 -17.08 -20.79
N ARG A 79 -45.66 -16.91 -19.70
CA ARG A 79 -45.31 -16.01 -18.62
C ARG A 79 -43.92 -16.35 -18.01
N VAL A 80 -43.62 -17.64 -17.83
CA VAL A 80 -42.27 -18.08 -17.35
C VAL A 80 -41.16 -17.75 -18.33
N VAL A 81 -41.43 -17.83 -19.65
CA VAL A 81 -40.47 -17.42 -20.68
C VAL A 81 -40.19 -15.90 -20.61
N GLU A 82 -41.26 -15.08 -20.49
CA GLU A 82 -41.14 -13.64 -20.34
C GLU A 82 -40.29 -13.28 -19.08
N ILE A 83 -40.61 -13.95 -17.95
CA ILE A 83 -39.86 -13.74 -16.71
C ILE A 83 -38.40 -14.09 -16.90
N ASN A 84 -38.07 -15.22 -17.55
CA ASN A 84 -36.66 -15.60 -17.78
C ASN A 84 -35.92 -14.58 -18.65
N ASN A 85 -36.55 -14.10 -19.73
CA ASN A 85 -35.95 -13.05 -20.56
C ASN A 85 -35.68 -11.77 -19.74
N LYS A 86 -36.68 -11.32 -18.96
CA LYS A 86 -36.52 -10.15 -18.09
C LYS A 86 -35.46 -10.32 -17.02
N LEU A 87 -35.32 -11.51 -16.45
CA LEU A 87 -34.25 -11.82 -15.50
C LEU A 87 -32.85 -11.69 -16.13
N VAL A 88 -32.66 -12.14 -17.38
CA VAL A 88 -31.40 -12.00 -18.10
C VAL A 88 -31.05 -10.53 -18.30
N ASP A 89 -32.01 -9.70 -18.71
CA ASP A 89 -31.81 -8.26 -18.89
C ASP A 89 -31.42 -7.57 -17.56
N ILE A 90 -32.17 -7.88 -16.49
CA ILE A 90 -31.93 -7.32 -15.15
C ILE A 90 -30.53 -7.76 -14.62
N GLU A 91 -30.16 -9.00 -14.77
CA GLU A 91 -28.87 -9.54 -14.32
C GLU A 91 -27.71 -8.84 -15.04
N LYS A 92 -27.84 -8.59 -16.34
CA LYS A 92 -26.86 -7.85 -17.13
C LYS A 92 -26.73 -6.40 -16.66
N GLU A 93 -27.86 -5.70 -16.49
CA GLU A 93 -27.86 -4.31 -16.01
C GLU A 93 -27.28 -4.22 -14.59
N GLU A 94 -27.63 -5.15 -13.70
CA GLU A 94 -27.11 -5.23 -12.33
C GLU A 94 -25.58 -5.41 -12.34
N GLU A 95 -25.03 -6.27 -13.20
CA GLU A 95 -23.62 -6.49 -13.35
C GLU A 95 -22.87 -5.23 -13.81
N GLU A 96 -23.39 -4.56 -14.86
CA GLU A 96 -22.82 -3.32 -15.40
C GLU A 96 -22.81 -2.20 -14.34
N LEU A 97 -23.93 -1.99 -13.64
CA LEU A 97 -24.04 -0.98 -12.60
C LEU A 97 -23.16 -1.30 -11.39
N SER A 98 -23.08 -2.58 -10.99
CA SER A 98 -22.22 -3.04 -9.89
C SER A 98 -20.74 -2.81 -10.20
N LEU A 99 -20.30 -3.05 -11.43
CA LEU A 99 -18.94 -2.78 -11.87
C LEU A 99 -18.63 -1.27 -11.84
N LYS A 100 -19.60 -0.44 -12.31
CA LYS A 100 -19.48 1.02 -12.26
C LYS A 100 -19.39 1.53 -10.83
N LEU A 101 -20.29 1.08 -9.95
CA LEU A 101 -20.28 1.41 -8.53
C LEU A 101 -18.95 1.03 -7.88
N LYS A 102 -18.44 -0.18 -8.14
CA LYS A 102 -17.16 -0.63 -7.61
C LYS A 102 -16.02 0.33 -8.00
N LYS A 103 -15.94 0.76 -9.26
CA LYS A 103 -14.90 1.71 -9.72
C LYS A 103 -15.00 3.05 -8.99
N ILE A 104 -16.21 3.60 -8.83
CA ILE A 104 -16.43 4.84 -8.09
C ILE A 104 -16.01 4.68 -6.63
N MET A 105 -16.46 3.63 -5.96
CA MET A 105 -16.11 3.35 -4.56
C MET A 105 -14.61 3.16 -4.35
N MET A 106 -13.88 2.66 -5.34
CA MET A 106 -12.42 2.55 -5.30
C MET A 106 -11.70 3.89 -5.51
N THR A 107 -12.41 4.91 -6.02
CA THR A 107 -11.88 6.27 -6.27
C THR A 107 -12.16 7.21 -5.09
N ILE A 108 -13.23 6.98 -4.33
CA ILE A 108 -13.54 7.74 -3.12
C ILE A 108 -12.49 7.43 -2.05
N PRO A 109 -11.82 8.47 -1.47
CA PRO A 109 -10.77 8.26 -0.48
C PRO A 109 -11.33 7.70 0.84
N ASN A 110 -10.46 7.03 1.59
CA ASN A 110 -10.77 6.57 2.95
C ASN A 110 -10.97 7.76 3.89
N ILE A 111 -11.70 7.57 4.98
CA ILE A 111 -11.87 8.59 6.02
C ILE A 111 -10.56 8.72 6.80
N ILE A 112 -10.04 9.94 6.89
CA ILE A 112 -8.82 10.21 7.65
C ILE A 112 -9.09 10.18 9.15
N ASP A 113 -8.09 9.78 9.92
CA ASP A 113 -8.14 9.82 11.38
C ASP A 113 -8.30 11.29 11.86
N PRO A 114 -9.10 11.55 12.89
CA PRO A 114 -9.29 12.91 13.44
C PRO A 114 -8.00 13.62 13.89
N VAL A 115 -6.94 12.86 14.20
CA VAL A 115 -5.65 13.44 14.62
C VAL A 115 -4.78 13.93 13.45
N VAL A 116 -5.14 13.59 12.21
CA VAL A 116 -4.41 13.99 11.01
C VAL A 116 -4.49 15.51 10.84
N PRO A 117 -3.34 16.21 10.72
CA PRO A 117 -3.34 17.64 10.49
C PRO A 117 -3.95 17.96 9.11
N ILE A 118 -4.69 19.07 9.04
CA ILE A 118 -5.26 19.53 7.77
C ILE A 118 -4.21 20.38 7.07
N GLY A 119 -3.82 19.97 5.88
CA GLY A 119 -2.83 20.64 5.05
C GLY A 119 -2.96 20.21 3.60
N LYS A 120 -2.46 21.00 2.66
CA LYS A 120 -2.66 20.84 1.22
C LYS A 120 -1.68 19.85 0.59
N ASP A 121 -0.44 19.87 1.03
CA ASP A 121 0.65 19.06 0.47
C ASP A 121 1.73 18.77 1.54
N ASP A 122 2.78 18.05 1.17
CA ASP A 122 3.88 17.60 2.03
C ASP A 122 4.59 18.74 2.79
N SER A 123 4.55 19.97 2.29
CA SER A 123 5.15 21.14 2.97
C SER A 123 4.43 21.51 4.28
N GLU A 124 3.19 21.04 4.47
CA GLU A 124 2.37 21.26 5.66
C GLU A 124 2.32 20.04 6.60
N ASN A 125 3.18 19.04 6.37
CA ASN A 125 3.37 17.93 7.27
C ASN A 125 3.95 18.39 8.62
N VAL A 126 3.57 17.76 9.72
CA VAL A 126 3.87 18.22 11.08
C VAL A 126 4.91 17.32 11.74
N GLU A 127 6.05 17.92 12.15
CA GLU A 127 7.05 17.18 12.93
C GLU A 127 6.46 16.78 14.30
N ARG A 128 6.50 15.49 14.60
CA ARG A 128 6.02 14.92 15.86
C ARG A 128 7.12 14.82 16.89
N GLU A 129 8.24 14.26 16.48
CA GLU A 129 9.33 13.95 17.38
C GLU A 129 10.65 13.85 16.61
N ARG A 130 11.76 14.18 17.28
CA ARG A 130 13.11 14.12 16.75
C ARG A 130 13.98 13.26 17.64
N PHE A 131 14.82 12.44 17.01
CA PHE A 131 15.69 11.45 17.67
C PHE A 131 17.14 11.65 17.25
N ILE A 132 18.03 11.72 18.19
CA ILE A 132 19.45 12.07 18.02
C ILE A 132 19.61 13.49 17.45
N GLU A 133 20.40 14.32 18.13
CA GLU A 133 20.71 15.66 17.64
C GLU A 133 21.59 15.61 16.39
N PRO A 134 21.18 16.30 15.30
CA PRO A 134 21.96 16.35 14.08
C PRO A 134 23.34 16.98 14.29
N LYS A 135 24.34 16.41 13.65
CA LYS A 135 25.69 16.98 13.61
C LYS A 135 26.04 17.35 12.18
N THR A 136 26.64 18.51 12.00
CA THR A 136 27.19 18.94 10.71
C THR A 136 28.70 19.03 10.85
N PRO A 137 29.47 18.26 10.05
CA PRO A 137 30.93 18.35 10.04
C PRO A 137 31.43 19.75 9.66
N SER A 138 32.65 20.08 10.07
CA SER A 138 33.30 21.36 9.72
C SER A 138 33.83 21.41 8.29
N PHE A 139 33.83 20.30 7.57
CA PHE A 139 34.26 20.18 6.18
C PHE A 139 33.04 20.00 5.24
N PRO A 140 33.15 20.42 3.96
CA PRO A 140 32.09 20.24 2.98
C PRO A 140 31.86 18.76 2.69
N ILE A 141 30.60 18.32 2.77
CA ILE A 141 30.21 16.97 2.39
C ILE A 141 29.91 16.93 0.89
N PRO A 142 30.60 16.08 0.11
CA PRO A 142 30.33 15.88 -1.31
C PRO A 142 28.94 15.27 -1.54
N TYR A 143 28.50 15.30 -2.78
CA TYR A 143 27.30 14.58 -3.21
C TYR A 143 27.52 13.07 -3.01
N HIS A 144 26.47 12.36 -2.60
CA HIS A 144 26.61 10.93 -2.24
C HIS A 144 27.22 10.06 -3.35
N LEU A 145 26.98 10.39 -4.62
CA LEU A 145 27.64 9.68 -5.72
C LEU A 145 29.15 9.88 -5.73
N ASP A 146 29.64 11.11 -5.49
CA ASP A 146 31.07 11.40 -5.44
C ASP A 146 31.76 10.59 -4.32
N ILE A 147 31.05 10.39 -3.19
CA ILE A 147 31.54 9.55 -2.09
C ILE A 147 31.62 8.09 -2.54
N ILE A 148 30.53 7.57 -3.15
CA ILE A 148 30.47 6.18 -3.59
C ILE A 148 31.48 5.90 -4.70
N GLU A 149 31.68 6.83 -5.64
CA GLU A 149 32.67 6.72 -6.72
C GLU A 149 34.10 6.69 -6.17
N LYS A 150 34.44 7.53 -5.20
CA LYS A 150 35.73 7.49 -4.52
C LYS A 150 35.99 6.17 -3.81
N LEU A 151 34.97 5.53 -3.29
CA LEU A 151 35.00 4.20 -2.69
C LEU A 151 34.94 3.06 -3.72
N HIS A 152 34.99 3.36 -5.02
CA HIS A 152 34.86 2.40 -6.13
C HIS A 152 33.60 1.53 -6.04
N GLY A 153 32.50 2.10 -5.51
CA GLY A 153 31.31 1.37 -5.10
C GLY A 153 30.13 1.40 -6.07
N ILE A 154 30.23 2.07 -7.24
CA ILE A 154 29.13 2.19 -8.18
C ILE A 154 29.63 2.26 -9.62
N ASP A 155 28.81 1.73 -10.58
CA ASP A 155 29.02 1.90 -12.02
C ASP A 155 27.67 2.24 -12.68
N LEU A 156 27.45 3.53 -12.87
CA LEU A 156 26.25 4.04 -13.54
C LEU A 156 26.34 3.95 -15.07
N ASP A 157 27.56 3.99 -15.64
CA ASP A 157 27.74 3.92 -17.08
C ASP A 157 27.46 2.52 -17.63
N ALA A 158 27.89 1.48 -16.91
CA ALA A 158 27.50 0.12 -17.23
C ALA A 158 25.98 -0.09 -17.08
N ALA A 159 25.39 0.42 -15.99
CA ALA A 159 23.95 0.32 -15.77
C ALA A 159 23.15 0.98 -16.89
N ARG A 160 23.58 2.17 -17.35
CA ARG A 160 22.94 2.88 -18.45
C ARG A 160 22.96 2.07 -19.76
N LYS A 161 24.05 1.36 -20.04
CA LYS A 161 24.18 0.50 -21.22
C LYS A 161 23.27 -0.72 -21.15
N VAL A 162 23.06 -1.28 -19.96
CA VAL A 162 22.29 -2.52 -19.76
C VAL A 162 20.80 -2.27 -19.60
N ALA A 163 20.41 -1.27 -18.82
CA ALA A 163 19.02 -1.07 -18.38
C ALA A 163 18.48 0.35 -18.60
N GLY A 164 19.35 1.31 -18.94
CA GLY A 164 19.00 2.72 -19.08
C GLY A 164 19.26 3.53 -17.82
N ASN A 165 18.72 4.76 -17.77
CA ASN A 165 18.84 5.63 -16.62
C ASN A 165 17.94 5.13 -15.47
N GLY A 166 18.30 5.47 -14.22
CA GLY A 166 17.53 5.07 -13.04
C GLY A 166 17.81 3.64 -12.55
N PHE A 167 18.92 3.07 -13.00
CA PHE A 167 19.50 1.81 -12.53
C PHE A 167 20.94 2.00 -12.10
N TYR A 168 21.48 1.06 -11.34
CA TYR A 168 22.88 1.08 -10.86
C TYR A 168 23.49 -0.32 -10.80
N TYR A 169 24.82 -0.37 -10.83
CA TYR A 169 25.58 -1.47 -10.27
C TYR A 169 26.23 -0.97 -8.97
N LEU A 170 25.93 -1.61 -7.85
CA LEU A 170 26.72 -1.43 -6.63
C LEU A 170 27.87 -2.43 -6.62
N LEU A 171 29.04 -2.00 -6.19
CA LEU A 171 30.27 -2.78 -6.25
C LEU A 171 31.00 -2.82 -4.89
N GLY A 172 31.81 -3.84 -4.71
CA GLY A 172 32.75 -3.94 -3.58
C GLY A 172 32.12 -3.75 -2.21
N ASN A 173 32.70 -2.89 -1.40
CA ASN A 173 32.26 -2.68 -0.04
C ASN A 173 30.94 -1.90 0.07
N ILE A 174 30.56 -1.11 -0.95
CA ILE A 174 29.25 -0.45 -0.98
C ILE A 174 28.13 -1.48 -1.19
N ALA A 175 28.32 -2.43 -2.11
CA ALA A 175 27.37 -3.54 -2.27
C ALA A 175 27.26 -4.38 -0.99
N ARG A 176 28.37 -4.64 -0.31
CA ARG A 176 28.36 -5.34 0.99
C ARG A 176 27.63 -4.55 2.08
N LEU A 177 27.84 -3.22 2.13
CA LEU A 177 27.14 -2.36 3.09
C LEU A 177 25.62 -2.36 2.83
N HIS A 178 25.21 -2.32 1.58
CA HIS A 178 23.83 -2.46 1.17
C HIS A 178 23.20 -3.76 1.70
N GLU A 179 23.87 -4.91 1.47
CA GLU A 179 23.39 -6.21 1.95
C GLU A 179 23.45 -6.31 3.49
N ALA A 180 24.47 -5.71 4.13
CA ALA A 180 24.58 -5.67 5.58
C ALA A 180 23.41 -4.93 6.24
N VAL A 181 22.97 -3.82 5.66
CA VAL A 181 21.78 -3.07 6.12
C VAL A 181 20.51 -3.93 6.03
N ILE A 182 20.31 -4.65 4.92
CA ILE A 182 19.17 -5.55 4.75
C ILE A 182 19.22 -6.70 5.75
N ALA A 183 20.39 -7.35 5.89
CA ALA A 183 20.54 -8.49 6.79
C ALA A 183 20.29 -8.07 8.26
N TYR A 184 20.81 -6.94 8.68
CA TYR A 184 20.56 -6.38 9.99
C TYR A 184 19.09 -6.05 10.20
N ALA A 185 18.44 -5.38 9.24
CA ALA A 185 17.03 -5.01 9.33
C ALA A 185 16.11 -6.25 9.39
N ARG A 186 16.43 -7.29 8.64
CA ARG A 186 15.74 -8.58 8.70
C ARG A 186 15.82 -9.19 10.09
N ASP A 187 17.03 -9.32 10.63
CA ASP A 187 17.25 -9.94 11.93
C ASP A 187 16.64 -9.09 13.07
N PHE A 188 16.71 -7.75 12.95
CA PHE A 188 16.02 -6.81 13.84
C PHE A 188 14.51 -7.08 13.90
N MET A 189 13.85 -7.23 12.75
CA MET A 189 12.41 -7.49 12.70
C MET A 189 12.03 -8.90 13.20
N ILE A 190 12.85 -9.90 12.94
CA ILE A 190 12.66 -11.24 13.50
C ILE A 190 12.73 -11.19 15.04
N ASN A 191 13.68 -10.43 15.58
CA ASN A 191 13.82 -10.20 17.03
C ASN A 191 12.64 -9.42 17.65
N LYS A 192 11.92 -8.60 16.85
CA LYS A 192 10.66 -7.95 17.24
C LYS A 192 9.45 -8.91 17.16
N GLY A 193 9.65 -10.17 16.80
CA GLY A 193 8.61 -11.20 16.72
C GLY A 193 7.87 -11.26 15.38
N PHE A 194 8.36 -10.59 14.33
CA PHE A 194 7.77 -10.69 13.00
C PHE A 194 8.18 -11.98 12.31
N THR A 195 7.22 -12.62 11.64
CA THR A 195 7.50 -13.77 10.79
C THR A 195 8.14 -13.31 9.50
N TYR A 196 9.38 -13.73 9.23
CA TYR A 196 10.03 -13.47 7.97
C TYR A 196 9.45 -14.36 6.86
N CYS A 197 9.14 -13.76 5.73
CA CYS A 197 8.65 -14.47 4.55
C CYS A 197 9.31 -13.98 3.25
N ILE A 198 9.35 -14.85 2.25
CA ILE A 198 9.75 -14.52 0.88
C ILE A 198 8.50 -14.65 0.00
N PRO A 199 7.88 -13.53 -0.39
CA PRO A 199 6.66 -13.54 -1.17
C PRO A 199 6.94 -13.60 -2.67
N PRO A 200 5.92 -13.85 -3.52
CA PRO A 200 6.03 -13.64 -4.95
C PRO A 200 6.35 -12.17 -5.29
N PHE A 201 7.26 -11.95 -6.24
CA PHE A 201 7.64 -10.60 -6.71
C PHE A 201 6.83 -10.15 -7.93
N MET A 202 5.93 -10.98 -8.41
CA MET A 202 4.93 -10.66 -9.41
C MET A 202 3.55 -10.98 -8.87
N ILE A 203 2.59 -10.08 -9.10
CA ILE A 203 1.22 -10.19 -8.58
C ILE A 203 0.20 -9.92 -9.68
N ARG A 204 -0.99 -10.49 -9.53
CA ARG A 204 -2.10 -10.30 -10.49
C ARG A 204 -2.79 -8.95 -10.31
N SER A 205 -3.48 -8.50 -11.36
CA SER A 205 -4.19 -7.21 -11.38
C SER A 205 -5.17 -7.01 -10.22
N HIS A 206 -5.88 -8.07 -9.80
CA HIS A 206 -6.83 -7.97 -8.67
C HIS A 206 -6.12 -7.75 -7.32
N VAL A 207 -4.87 -8.23 -7.16
CA VAL A 207 -4.05 -7.90 -5.98
C VAL A 207 -3.64 -6.44 -6.03
N VAL A 208 -3.12 -5.98 -7.18
CA VAL A 208 -2.70 -4.58 -7.37
C VAL A 208 -3.84 -3.62 -7.02
N THR A 209 -5.03 -3.84 -7.61
CA THR A 209 -6.20 -2.99 -7.34
C THR A 209 -6.75 -3.13 -5.92
N GLY A 210 -6.38 -4.20 -5.22
CA GLY A 210 -6.70 -4.41 -3.80
C GLY A 210 -5.86 -3.56 -2.87
N VAL A 211 -4.58 -3.34 -3.19
CA VAL A 211 -3.60 -2.74 -2.28
C VAL A 211 -3.29 -1.27 -2.55
N MET A 212 -3.60 -0.74 -3.75
CA MET A 212 -3.32 0.65 -4.11
C MET A 212 -4.47 1.30 -4.89
N SER A 213 -4.39 2.62 -5.09
CA SER A 213 -5.30 3.36 -5.96
C SER A 213 -4.99 3.14 -7.44
N PHE A 214 -5.95 3.45 -8.32
CA PHE A 214 -5.72 3.38 -9.77
C PHE A 214 -4.64 4.35 -10.25
N ALA A 215 -4.56 5.55 -9.65
CA ALA A 215 -3.56 6.55 -10.00
C ALA A 215 -2.14 6.07 -9.64
N GLU A 216 -1.97 5.48 -8.45
CA GLU A 216 -0.69 4.88 -8.04
C GLU A 216 -0.30 3.71 -8.95
N MET A 217 -1.27 2.84 -9.30
CA MET A 217 -1.02 1.72 -10.20
C MET A 217 -0.45 2.18 -11.55
N ASP A 218 -1.03 3.20 -12.16
CA ASP A 218 -0.62 3.70 -13.48
C ASP A 218 0.75 4.39 -13.45
N SER A 219 1.02 5.14 -12.38
CA SER A 219 2.28 5.86 -12.22
C SER A 219 3.45 4.98 -11.78
N MET A 220 3.19 3.90 -11.02
CA MET A 220 4.22 3.11 -10.34
C MET A 220 4.48 1.75 -10.99
N MET A 221 3.42 1.00 -11.39
CA MET A 221 3.56 -0.44 -11.64
C MET A 221 4.05 -0.78 -13.05
N TYR A 222 5.05 -1.68 -13.15
CA TYR A 222 5.40 -2.35 -14.40
C TYR A 222 4.49 -3.55 -14.64
N LYS A 223 3.86 -3.61 -15.82
CA LYS A 223 3.04 -4.74 -16.26
C LYS A 223 3.86 -5.65 -17.19
N ILE A 224 3.72 -6.96 -17.03
CA ILE A 224 4.27 -7.94 -17.96
C ILE A 224 3.35 -8.03 -19.19
N GLU A 225 3.92 -7.87 -20.37
CA GLU A 225 3.18 -7.94 -21.62
C GLU A 225 2.69 -9.36 -21.87
N GLY A 226 1.41 -9.50 -22.27
CA GLY A 226 0.77 -10.80 -22.54
C GLY A 226 0.31 -11.57 -21.31
N GLU A 227 0.61 -11.06 -20.09
CA GLU A 227 0.30 -11.74 -18.82
C GLU A 227 -0.57 -10.86 -17.91
N ASP A 228 -1.39 -11.49 -17.05
CA ASP A 228 -2.02 -10.79 -15.92
C ASP A 228 -1.08 -10.74 -14.73
N LEU A 229 0.12 -10.18 -14.94
CA LEU A 229 1.15 -10.04 -13.92
C LEU A 229 1.76 -8.64 -13.92
N PHE A 230 2.11 -8.18 -12.73
CA PHE A 230 2.77 -6.91 -12.47
C PHE A 230 3.95 -7.14 -11.54
N LEU A 231 5.08 -6.48 -11.79
CA LEU A 231 6.20 -6.44 -10.85
C LEU A 231 5.79 -5.63 -9.61
N ILE A 232 6.14 -6.10 -8.42
CA ILE A 232 5.80 -5.40 -7.17
C ILE A 232 6.60 -4.11 -7.00
N GLY A 233 5.94 -3.07 -6.49
CA GLY A 233 6.61 -1.84 -6.04
C GLY A 233 7.05 -1.89 -4.58
N THR A 234 6.62 -2.93 -3.85
CA THR A 234 6.93 -3.23 -2.45
C THR A 234 6.44 -4.63 -2.10
N SER A 235 7.11 -5.32 -1.17
CA SER A 235 6.64 -6.62 -0.67
C SER A 235 5.32 -6.54 0.10
N GLU A 236 4.92 -5.36 0.59
CA GLU A 236 3.58 -5.14 1.16
C GLU A 236 2.49 -5.71 0.27
N HIS A 237 2.56 -5.44 -1.04
CA HIS A 237 1.54 -5.88 -2.01
C HIS A 237 1.30 -7.38 -1.95
N SER A 238 2.37 -8.16 -1.99
CA SER A 238 2.30 -9.62 -1.95
C SER A 238 1.97 -10.15 -0.56
N MET A 239 2.52 -9.53 0.50
CA MET A 239 2.26 -9.96 1.88
C MET A 239 0.80 -9.76 2.25
N ILE A 240 0.19 -8.62 1.90
CA ILE A 240 -1.25 -8.39 2.10
C ILE A 240 -2.07 -9.31 1.19
N GLY A 241 -1.64 -9.49 -0.08
CA GLY A 241 -2.27 -10.39 -1.03
C GLY A 241 -2.34 -11.85 -0.56
N ARG A 242 -1.47 -12.29 0.35
CA ARG A 242 -1.51 -13.62 0.97
C ARG A 242 -2.84 -13.91 1.67
N PHE A 243 -3.53 -12.88 2.12
CA PHE A 243 -4.77 -13.01 2.90
C PHE A 243 -6.05 -12.84 2.07
N ILE A 244 -5.98 -12.81 0.73
CA ILE A 244 -7.16 -12.68 -0.15
C ILE A 244 -8.21 -13.73 0.20
N ASP A 245 -9.48 -13.28 0.32
CA ASP A 245 -10.67 -14.09 0.61
C ASP A 245 -10.54 -14.98 1.87
N THR A 246 -9.67 -14.57 2.80
CA THR A 246 -9.42 -15.30 4.04
C THR A 246 -10.30 -14.79 5.17
N ILE A 247 -10.83 -15.71 5.98
CA ILE A 247 -11.46 -15.44 7.26
C ILE A 247 -10.49 -15.87 8.35
N LEU A 248 -9.94 -14.90 9.07
CA LEU A 248 -8.95 -15.12 10.12
C LEU A 248 -9.65 -15.45 11.44
N GLU A 249 -9.15 -16.43 12.16
CA GLU A 249 -9.57 -16.69 13.53
C GLU A 249 -8.99 -15.60 14.46
N LYS A 250 -9.78 -15.12 15.40
CA LYS A 250 -9.42 -14.00 16.28
C LYS A 250 -8.19 -14.28 17.14
N ASP A 251 -8.04 -15.51 17.61
CA ASP A 251 -6.91 -15.98 18.43
C ASP A 251 -5.57 -16.05 17.67
N LYS A 252 -5.60 -15.94 16.34
CA LYS A 252 -4.41 -15.89 15.48
C LYS A 252 -3.97 -14.49 15.11
N LEU A 253 -4.63 -13.47 15.63
CA LEU A 253 -4.27 -12.07 15.39
C LEU A 253 -3.38 -11.54 16.52
N PRO A 254 -2.51 -10.59 16.25
CA PRO A 254 -2.22 -10.02 14.94
C PRO A 254 -1.36 -10.95 14.06
N GLN A 255 -1.51 -10.84 12.73
CA GLN A 255 -0.56 -11.41 11.79
C GLN A 255 0.52 -10.37 11.49
N THR A 256 1.75 -10.66 11.86
CA THR A 256 2.91 -9.77 11.69
C THR A 256 3.91 -10.41 10.74
N LEU A 257 4.11 -9.82 9.57
CA LEU A 257 5.05 -10.31 8.56
C LEU A 257 6.09 -9.27 8.22
N THR A 258 7.31 -9.72 7.97
CA THR A 258 8.38 -8.90 7.40
C THR A 258 9.01 -9.60 6.21
N SER A 259 9.45 -8.83 5.22
CA SER A 259 9.98 -9.37 3.98
C SER A 259 11.01 -8.45 3.36
N TYR A 260 12.08 -9.04 2.86
CA TYR A 260 12.93 -8.44 1.86
C TYR A 260 12.33 -8.67 0.46
N SER A 261 12.41 -7.66 -0.40
CA SER A 261 12.12 -7.82 -1.82
C SER A 261 12.85 -6.81 -2.68
N PRO A 262 13.15 -7.12 -3.96
CA PRO A 262 13.30 -6.11 -4.97
C PRO A 262 11.97 -5.36 -5.13
N CYS A 263 12.07 -4.09 -5.49
CA CYS A 263 10.94 -3.19 -5.73
C CYS A 263 11.15 -2.54 -7.11
N PHE A 264 10.10 -2.52 -7.91
CA PHE A 264 10.14 -1.99 -9.27
C PHE A 264 9.14 -0.84 -9.41
N ARG A 265 9.63 0.37 -9.73
CA ARG A 265 8.77 1.56 -9.85
C ARG A 265 9.10 2.34 -11.12
N LYS A 266 8.06 2.74 -11.86
CA LYS A 266 8.21 3.58 -13.06
C LYS A 266 8.69 4.99 -12.75
N GLU A 267 8.47 5.48 -11.53
CA GLU A 267 8.83 6.83 -11.07
C GLU A 267 8.40 7.93 -12.06
N LYS A 268 7.19 7.80 -12.64
CA LYS A 268 6.65 8.79 -13.57
C LYS A 268 6.43 10.14 -12.87
N GLY A 269 6.96 11.22 -13.44
CA GLY A 269 6.77 12.58 -12.95
C GLY A 269 7.80 13.05 -11.92
N ALA A 270 8.78 12.21 -11.57
CA ALA A 270 9.88 12.63 -10.72
C ALA A 270 10.87 13.54 -11.47
N HIS A 271 11.09 14.75 -10.96
CA HIS A 271 12.00 15.72 -11.53
C HIS A 271 12.75 16.48 -10.43
N GLY A 272 14.09 16.49 -10.48
CA GLY A 272 14.93 17.27 -9.57
C GLY A 272 16.39 16.82 -9.54
N ILE A 273 17.30 17.73 -9.15
CA ILE A 273 18.73 17.44 -9.03
C ILE A 273 19.01 16.49 -7.87
N GLU A 274 18.28 16.64 -6.76
CA GLU A 274 18.41 15.82 -5.54
C GLU A 274 17.87 14.39 -5.75
N GLU A 275 17.09 14.17 -6.79
CA GLU A 275 16.54 12.86 -7.15
C GLU A 275 17.48 12.04 -8.05
N ARG A 276 18.67 12.58 -8.37
CA ARG A 276 19.68 11.85 -9.14
C ARG A 276 20.40 10.82 -8.28
N GLY A 277 21.17 9.97 -8.92
CA GLY A 277 21.97 8.96 -8.26
C GLY A 277 21.15 7.78 -7.80
N ILE A 278 21.22 7.45 -6.52
CA ILE A 278 20.54 6.30 -5.93
C ILE A 278 19.30 6.69 -5.11
N TYR A 279 18.93 7.96 -5.06
CA TYR A 279 17.79 8.42 -4.26
C TYR A 279 16.44 7.98 -4.85
N ARG A 280 16.26 8.11 -6.17
CA ARG A 280 15.04 7.74 -6.91
C ARG A 280 15.41 6.93 -8.14
N ILE A 281 15.06 5.66 -8.11
CA ILE A 281 15.50 4.65 -9.08
C ILE A 281 14.37 3.67 -9.41
N HIS A 282 14.45 3.04 -10.59
CA HIS A 282 13.43 2.12 -11.08
C HIS A 282 13.45 0.75 -10.41
N GLN A 283 14.60 0.34 -9.90
CA GLN A 283 14.79 -0.92 -9.18
C GLN A 283 15.61 -0.67 -7.94
N PHE A 284 15.10 -1.08 -6.79
CA PHE A 284 15.78 -1.04 -5.50
C PHE A 284 15.32 -2.19 -4.61
N GLU A 285 15.99 -2.40 -3.52
CA GLU A 285 15.64 -3.39 -2.50
C GLU A 285 15.01 -2.69 -1.30
N LYS A 286 14.12 -3.42 -0.61
CA LYS A 286 13.46 -2.93 0.60
C LYS A 286 13.16 -4.08 1.56
N GLN A 287 13.42 -3.86 2.84
CA GLN A 287 12.84 -4.63 3.93
C GLN A 287 11.56 -3.93 4.38
N GLU A 288 10.46 -4.64 4.37
CA GLU A 288 9.11 -4.15 4.69
C GLU A 288 8.53 -4.90 5.89
N MET A 289 7.61 -4.28 6.61
CA MET A 289 6.79 -4.92 7.63
C MET A 289 5.31 -4.63 7.41
N ILE A 290 4.46 -5.62 7.66
CA ILE A 290 3.00 -5.47 7.64
C ILE A 290 2.39 -6.04 8.91
N VAL A 291 1.21 -5.51 9.24
CA VAL A 291 0.33 -6.05 10.29
C VAL A 291 -1.08 -6.19 9.74
N VAL A 292 -1.69 -7.35 10.00
CA VAL A 292 -3.13 -7.57 9.83
C VAL A 292 -3.69 -7.83 11.23
N CYS A 293 -4.60 -6.97 11.69
CA CYS A 293 -5.05 -6.99 13.08
C CYS A 293 -6.54 -6.67 13.24
N GLU A 294 -7.01 -6.78 14.49
CA GLU A 294 -8.31 -6.24 14.92
C GLU A 294 -8.37 -4.73 14.67
N PRO A 295 -9.54 -4.17 14.32
CA PRO A 295 -9.71 -2.73 14.17
C PRO A 295 -9.27 -1.91 15.38
N GLU A 296 -9.57 -2.39 16.59
CA GLU A 296 -9.27 -1.73 17.85
C GLU A 296 -7.76 -1.65 18.14
N ASP A 297 -6.98 -2.62 17.61
CA ASP A 297 -5.55 -2.72 17.84
C ASP A 297 -4.73 -1.87 16.86
N SER A 298 -5.35 -1.42 15.77
CA SER A 298 -4.61 -0.76 14.68
C SER A 298 -3.93 0.55 15.09
N PRO A 299 -4.47 1.40 15.98
CA PRO A 299 -3.75 2.60 16.45
C PRO A 299 -2.47 2.25 17.21
N ALA A 300 -2.54 1.25 18.09
CA ALA A 300 -1.37 0.82 18.87
C ALA A 300 -0.29 0.17 17.99
N TRP A 301 -0.71 -0.59 16.96
CA TRP A 301 0.22 -1.14 15.97
C TRP A 301 0.84 -0.08 15.10
N PHE A 302 0.09 0.94 14.69
CA PHE A 302 0.62 2.07 13.94
C PHE A 302 1.76 2.76 14.70
N ASP A 303 1.55 3.05 15.99
CA ASP A 303 2.58 3.67 16.81
C ASP A 303 3.82 2.77 16.99
N LYS A 304 3.65 1.46 17.17
CA LYS A 304 4.79 0.52 17.24
C LYS A 304 5.57 0.48 15.93
N LEU A 305 4.89 0.46 14.78
CA LEU A 305 5.56 0.26 13.49
C LEU A 305 6.52 1.39 13.15
N TRP A 306 6.11 2.65 13.27
CA TRP A 306 7.00 3.75 12.96
C TRP A 306 8.15 3.87 13.98
N HIS A 307 7.91 3.54 15.25
CA HIS A 307 8.96 3.49 16.25
C HIS A 307 10.01 2.40 15.95
N TYR A 308 9.62 1.27 15.38
CA TYR A 308 10.59 0.24 14.96
C TYR A 308 11.55 0.76 13.88
N SER A 309 11.07 1.54 12.93
CA SER A 309 11.96 2.18 11.95
C SER A 309 12.88 3.20 12.62
N VAL A 310 12.35 4.04 13.50
CA VAL A 310 13.17 4.98 14.28
C VAL A 310 14.24 4.24 15.09
N GLU A 311 13.87 3.17 15.80
CA GLU A 311 14.80 2.37 16.59
C GLU A 311 15.91 1.76 15.71
N LEU A 312 15.55 1.24 14.52
CA LEU A 312 16.54 0.71 13.58
C LEU A 312 17.54 1.79 13.15
N PHE A 313 17.06 2.97 12.74
CA PHE A 313 17.93 4.07 12.30
C PHE A 313 18.80 4.61 13.43
N THR A 314 18.23 4.83 14.61
CA THR A 314 18.97 5.32 15.77
C THR A 314 19.98 4.31 16.30
N SER A 315 19.72 3.00 16.18
CA SER A 315 20.70 1.95 16.51
C SER A 315 21.96 2.00 15.62
N MET A 316 21.84 2.54 14.42
CA MET A 316 22.95 2.82 13.51
C MET A 316 23.58 4.21 13.75
N GLY A 317 23.07 5.00 14.70
CA GLY A 317 23.56 6.34 15.00
C GLY A 317 23.10 7.43 14.03
N ILE A 318 22.07 7.18 13.23
CA ILE A 318 21.53 8.15 12.26
C ILE A 318 20.48 9.03 12.93
N PRO A 319 20.62 10.38 12.89
CA PRO A 319 19.59 11.29 13.34
C PRO A 319 18.35 11.20 12.45
N VAL A 320 17.20 11.02 13.06
CA VAL A 320 15.91 10.94 12.37
C VAL A 320 14.85 11.79 13.04
N ARG A 321 13.79 12.10 12.29
CA ARG A 321 12.55 12.65 12.83
C ARG A 321 11.33 11.90 12.28
N ALA A 322 10.24 11.95 13.03
CA ALA A 322 8.92 11.47 12.63
C ALA A 322 8.06 12.65 12.20
N LEU A 323 7.48 12.57 11.01
CA LEU A 323 6.68 13.62 10.37
C LEU A 323 5.28 13.10 10.12
N GLU A 324 4.26 13.66 10.80
CA GLU A 324 2.85 13.32 10.56
C GLU A 324 2.39 13.90 9.24
N CYS A 325 1.99 13.06 8.30
CA CYS A 325 1.48 13.49 7.01
C CYS A 325 0.14 14.21 7.17
N CYS A 326 -0.01 15.36 6.51
CA CYS A 326 -1.26 16.10 6.49
C CYS A 326 -2.28 15.48 5.52
N SER A 327 -3.52 15.94 5.61
CA SER A 327 -4.66 15.37 4.88
C SER A 327 -4.51 15.37 3.36
N GLY A 328 -3.88 16.38 2.78
CA GLY A 328 -3.67 16.49 1.33
C GLY A 328 -2.52 15.63 0.81
N ASP A 329 -1.55 15.29 1.67
CA ASP A 329 -0.44 14.40 1.34
C ASP A 329 -0.79 12.90 1.46
N LEU A 330 -1.85 12.57 2.22
CA LEU A 330 -2.28 11.17 2.38
C LEU A 330 -2.82 10.58 1.08
N ALA A 331 -2.27 9.44 0.65
CA ALA A 331 -2.84 8.62 -0.41
C ALA A 331 -4.29 8.19 -0.08
N ASP A 332 -5.09 7.85 -1.12
CA ASP A 332 -6.53 7.63 -0.98
C ASP A 332 -6.92 6.50 -0.01
N LEU A 333 -6.08 5.48 0.13
CA LEU A 333 -6.38 4.35 1.01
C LEU A 333 -5.98 4.59 2.45
N LYS A 334 -5.08 5.53 2.72
CA LYS A 334 -4.51 5.78 4.04
C LYS A 334 -5.51 6.49 4.95
N VAL A 335 -5.62 6.00 6.18
CA VAL A 335 -6.33 6.65 7.29
C VAL A 335 -5.38 7.62 7.99
N ARG A 336 -4.11 7.23 8.15
CA ARG A 336 -3.05 7.99 8.80
C ARG A 336 -1.69 7.55 8.27
N SER A 337 -0.73 8.45 8.21
CA SER A 337 0.65 8.14 7.82
C SER A 337 1.65 8.97 8.62
N ILE A 338 2.78 8.35 8.96
CA ILE A 338 3.96 9.01 9.50
C ILE A 338 5.14 8.66 8.60
N ASP A 339 5.83 9.68 8.12
CA ASP A 339 7.10 9.52 7.44
C ASP A 339 8.25 9.60 8.44
N VAL A 340 9.22 8.70 8.29
CA VAL A 340 10.49 8.75 9.01
C VAL A 340 11.50 9.37 8.06
N GLU A 341 12.12 10.45 8.51
CA GLU A 341 13.11 11.19 7.73
C GLU A 341 14.47 11.16 8.42
N ALA A 342 15.54 10.97 7.65
CA ALA A 342 16.94 11.01 8.12
C ALA A 342 17.58 12.35 7.84
N TRP A 343 18.49 12.77 8.70
CA TRP A 343 19.28 13.99 8.54
C TRP A 343 20.31 13.86 7.43
N SER A 344 20.34 14.85 6.54
CA SER A 344 21.41 15.06 5.56
C SER A 344 22.30 16.21 6.01
N PRO A 345 23.52 15.95 6.51
CA PRO A 345 24.44 17.02 6.87
C PRO A 345 24.88 17.87 5.66
N ARG A 346 24.89 17.30 4.46
CA ARG A 346 25.16 18.01 3.20
C ARG A 346 24.11 19.06 2.88
N GLN A 347 22.83 18.66 2.97
CA GLN A 347 21.71 19.55 2.66
C GLN A 347 21.25 20.41 3.86
N GLN A 348 21.70 20.05 5.07
CA GLN A 348 21.24 20.62 6.35
C GLN A 348 19.70 20.55 6.50
N LYS A 349 19.13 19.44 6.05
CA LYS A 349 17.70 19.14 6.17
C LYS A 349 17.46 17.64 6.27
N TYR A 350 16.26 17.29 6.68
CA TYR A 350 15.80 15.90 6.69
C TYR A 350 15.24 15.50 5.32
N PHE A 351 15.32 14.21 5.00
CA PHE A 351 14.74 13.60 3.80
C PHE A 351 14.10 12.26 4.15
N GLU A 352 13.02 11.92 3.46
CA GLU A 352 12.24 10.70 3.70
C GLU A 352 13.06 9.43 3.44
N VAL A 353 13.07 8.53 4.44
CA VAL A 353 13.71 7.21 4.38
C VAL A 353 12.73 6.06 4.59
N GLY A 354 11.52 6.34 5.02
CA GLY A 354 10.45 5.37 5.18
C GLY A 354 9.12 6.02 5.48
N SER A 355 8.03 5.31 5.21
CA SER A 355 6.66 5.76 5.46
C SER A 355 5.85 4.65 6.12
N CYS A 356 5.29 4.95 7.27
CA CYS A 356 4.36 4.09 8.01
C CYS A 356 2.93 4.46 7.68
N SER A 357 2.07 3.49 7.38
CA SER A 357 0.70 3.73 6.98
C SER A 357 -0.29 2.84 7.72
N ASN A 358 -1.36 3.44 8.22
CA ASN A 358 -2.58 2.75 8.63
C ASN A 358 -3.61 2.89 7.50
N LEU A 359 -4.05 1.76 6.92
CA LEU A 359 -5.03 1.71 5.84
C LEU A 359 -6.45 1.44 6.36
N GLY A 360 -6.62 1.24 7.67
CA GLY A 360 -7.88 0.77 8.21
C GLY A 360 -8.34 -0.50 7.52
N ASP A 361 -9.61 -0.56 7.15
CA ASP A 361 -10.19 -1.70 6.43
C ASP A 361 -10.17 -1.57 4.89
N ALA A 362 -9.52 -0.55 4.35
CA ALA A 362 -9.60 -0.26 2.91
C ALA A 362 -9.09 -1.40 2.02
N GLN A 363 -7.92 -1.96 2.32
CA GLN A 363 -7.37 -3.09 1.58
C GLN A 363 -8.16 -4.38 1.89
N ALA A 364 -8.52 -4.59 3.15
CA ALA A 364 -9.28 -5.76 3.57
C ALA A 364 -10.64 -5.87 2.87
N ARG A 365 -11.35 -4.76 2.67
CA ARG A 365 -12.60 -4.72 1.90
C ARG A 365 -12.41 -5.05 0.42
N ARG A 366 -11.30 -4.61 -0.17
CA ARG A 366 -11.00 -4.88 -1.58
C ARG A 366 -10.58 -6.32 -1.82
N LEU A 367 -9.90 -6.93 -0.85
CA LEU A 367 -9.32 -8.27 -0.94
C LEU A 367 -10.10 -9.35 -0.18
N GLY A 368 -11.22 -9.00 0.46
CA GLY A 368 -12.04 -9.98 1.19
C GLY A 368 -11.42 -10.49 2.49
N ILE A 369 -10.51 -9.74 3.13
CA ILE A 369 -9.83 -10.14 4.36
C ILE A 369 -10.74 -9.87 5.55
N ARG A 370 -11.23 -10.92 6.20
CA ARG A 370 -12.19 -10.81 7.31
C ARG A 370 -11.69 -11.52 8.56
N ILE A 371 -12.27 -11.11 9.67
CA ILE A 371 -12.10 -11.74 10.98
C ILE A 371 -13.41 -12.41 11.35
N LYS A 372 -13.31 -13.60 11.92
CA LYS A 372 -14.46 -14.36 12.40
C LYS A 372 -14.99 -13.75 13.70
N GLY A 373 -16.18 -13.19 13.65
CA GLY A 373 -16.85 -12.65 14.82
C GLY A 373 -18.04 -13.49 15.27
N GLU A 374 -18.46 -13.33 16.52
CA GLU A 374 -19.61 -14.05 17.10
C GLU A 374 -20.95 -13.73 16.42
N LYS A 375 -21.13 -12.47 15.97
CA LYS A 375 -22.35 -11.97 15.32
C LYS A 375 -22.21 -11.88 13.79
N GLY A 376 -21.14 -12.41 13.22
CA GLY A 376 -20.83 -12.34 11.80
C GLY A 376 -19.39 -11.85 11.57
N ASN A 377 -18.88 -12.10 10.35
CA ASN A 377 -17.53 -11.70 9.98
C ASN A 377 -17.47 -10.20 9.73
N TYR A 378 -16.33 -9.58 10.09
CA TYR A 378 -16.02 -8.17 9.85
C TYR A 378 -14.65 -8.03 9.23
N PHE A 379 -14.32 -6.85 8.68
CA PHE A 379 -13.06 -6.64 7.99
C PHE A 379 -11.92 -6.37 8.97
N ALA A 380 -10.75 -6.95 8.67
CA ALA A 380 -9.52 -6.67 9.37
C ALA A 380 -9.01 -5.25 9.06
N HIS A 381 -8.14 -4.70 9.90
CA HIS A 381 -7.30 -3.56 9.56
C HIS A 381 -5.94 -4.02 9.07
N THR A 382 -5.35 -3.25 8.13
CA THR A 382 -4.01 -3.50 7.59
C THR A 382 -3.14 -2.28 7.80
N LEU A 383 -1.87 -2.56 8.15
CA LEU A 383 -0.84 -1.54 8.32
C LEU A 383 0.44 -2.00 7.62
N ASN A 384 1.23 -1.04 7.18
CA ASN A 384 2.56 -1.30 6.65
C ASN A 384 3.55 -0.24 7.10
N ASN A 385 4.82 -0.58 7.06
CA ASN A 385 5.90 0.37 7.21
C ASN A 385 7.17 -0.15 6.55
N THR A 386 7.93 0.75 5.97
CA THR A 386 9.28 0.48 5.52
C THR A 386 10.19 0.27 6.73
N VAL A 387 10.78 -0.91 6.86
CA VAL A 387 11.87 -1.13 7.83
C VAL A 387 13.09 -0.35 7.39
N VAL A 388 13.55 -0.60 6.16
CA VAL A 388 14.63 0.13 5.51
C VAL A 388 14.58 -0.05 3.99
N ALA A 389 14.88 1.02 3.26
CA ALA A 389 15.22 1.01 1.84
C ALA A 389 16.70 1.38 1.70
N PRO A 390 17.61 0.40 1.46
CA PRO A 390 19.05 0.63 1.48
C PRO A 390 19.56 1.80 0.65
N PRO A 391 19.05 2.11 -0.55
CA PRO A 391 19.58 3.26 -1.31
C PRO A 391 19.49 4.58 -0.54
N ARG A 392 18.35 4.87 0.09
CA ARG A 392 18.21 6.08 0.93
C ARG A 392 18.97 5.96 2.24
N MET A 393 19.03 4.76 2.84
CA MET A 393 19.86 4.51 4.00
C MET A 393 21.36 4.69 3.70
N LEU A 394 21.85 4.25 2.53
CA LEU A 394 23.23 4.46 2.12
C LEU A 394 23.57 5.95 2.05
N ILE A 395 22.66 6.79 1.52
CA ILE A 395 22.87 8.24 1.51
C ILE A 395 23.04 8.76 2.94
N ALA A 396 22.13 8.37 3.85
CA ALA A 396 22.21 8.79 5.24
C ALA A 396 23.51 8.31 5.92
N LEU A 397 23.89 7.05 5.72
CA LEU A 397 25.14 6.49 6.26
C LEU A 397 26.36 7.23 5.72
N LEU A 398 26.47 7.37 4.42
CA LEU A 398 27.63 7.99 3.76
C LEU A 398 27.80 9.45 4.17
N GLU A 399 26.72 10.21 4.28
CA GLU A 399 26.81 11.63 4.65
C GLU A 399 27.06 11.84 6.16
N ASN A 400 26.49 10.99 7.04
CA ASN A 400 26.63 11.16 8.49
C ASN A 400 27.94 10.57 9.07
N PHE A 401 28.58 9.63 8.38
CA PHE A 401 29.78 8.93 8.85
C PHE A 401 31.03 9.18 8.00
N LEU A 402 30.96 10.16 7.09
CA LEU A 402 32.10 10.59 6.27
C LEU A 402 33.16 11.32 7.12
N HIS A 403 34.41 11.01 6.86
CA HIS A 403 35.56 11.75 7.35
C HIS A 403 36.17 12.64 6.25
N GLU A 404 36.99 13.63 6.67
CA GLU A 404 37.62 14.58 5.75
C GLU A 404 38.57 13.91 4.74
N ASP A 405 39.16 12.78 5.10
CA ASP A 405 40.04 11.99 4.23
C ASP A 405 39.26 11.15 3.18
N GLY A 406 37.93 11.19 3.22
CA GLY A 406 37.04 10.43 2.34
C GLY A 406 36.71 9.02 2.83
N SER A 407 37.25 8.59 3.97
CA SER A 407 36.82 7.34 4.61
C SER A 407 35.45 7.47 5.25
N VAL A 408 34.74 6.34 5.41
CA VAL A 408 33.41 6.29 6.00
C VAL A 408 33.36 5.24 7.09
N ASP A 409 32.96 5.62 8.29
CA ASP A 409 32.77 4.65 9.38
C ASP A 409 31.55 3.76 9.11
N VAL A 410 31.69 2.49 9.45
CA VAL A 410 30.59 1.53 9.44
C VAL A 410 29.99 1.48 10.85
N PRO A 411 28.66 1.70 11.03
CA PRO A 411 28.03 1.55 12.33
C PRO A 411 28.32 0.20 12.99
N GLU A 412 28.54 0.20 14.29
CA GLU A 412 28.96 -0.99 15.04
C GLU A 412 28.00 -2.17 14.86
N VAL A 413 26.70 -1.91 14.82
CA VAL A 413 25.66 -2.94 14.63
C VAL A 413 25.76 -3.66 13.28
N LEU A 414 26.44 -3.07 12.28
CA LEU A 414 26.66 -3.64 10.96
C LEU A 414 27.99 -4.42 10.83
N TRP A 415 28.92 -4.33 11.78
CA TRP A 415 30.22 -5.02 11.68
C TRP A 415 30.10 -6.54 11.49
N PRO A 416 29.22 -7.26 12.18
CA PRO A 416 29.05 -8.69 11.95
C PRO A 416 28.64 -9.02 10.51
N TYR A 417 27.83 -8.18 9.89
CA TYR A 417 27.34 -8.35 8.52
C TYR A 417 28.36 -7.88 7.47
N MET A 418 29.35 -7.08 7.90
CA MET A 418 30.46 -6.59 7.06
C MET A 418 31.75 -7.41 7.22
N GLY A 419 31.65 -8.60 7.85
CA GLY A 419 32.85 -9.42 8.12
C GLY A 419 33.90 -8.73 9.00
N GLY A 420 33.45 -7.88 9.93
CA GLY A 420 34.30 -7.12 10.85
C GLY A 420 34.87 -5.83 10.27
N THR A 421 34.53 -5.44 9.04
CA THR A 421 34.95 -4.16 8.44
C THR A 421 34.35 -3.00 9.23
N LYS A 422 35.18 -2.09 9.73
CA LYS A 422 34.80 -0.96 10.56
C LYS A 422 34.80 0.38 9.82
N VAL A 423 35.63 0.48 8.78
CA VAL A 423 35.83 1.70 8.00
C VAL A 423 35.95 1.34 6.54
N LEU A 424 35.26 2.06 5.67
CA LEU A 424 35.41 2.01 4.22
C LEU A 424 36.48 3.07 3.84
N LYS A 425 37.43 2.69 3.01
CA LYS A 425 38.48 3.59 2.54
C LYS A 425 38.47 3.75 1.04
N PRO A 426 38.80 4.96 0.52
CA PRO A 426 38.99 5.19 -0.92
C PRO A 426 40.01 4.28 -1.57
#